data_170920107c7f377b47ab0466fd122a3d
#
_entry.id   170920107c7f377b47ab0466fd122a3d
#
_cell.length_a   1.000
_cell.length_b   1.000
_cell.length_c   1.000
_cell.angle_alpha   90.00
_cell.angle_beta   90.00
_cell.angle_gamma   90.00
#
_symmetry.space_group_name_H-M   'P 1'
#
loop_
_entity.id
_entity.type
_entity.pdbx_description
1 polymer ?
#
loop_
_entity_poly.entity_id
_entity_poly.type
_entity_poly.pdbx_seq_one_letter_code
_entity_poly.pdbx_strand_id
1 'polypeptide(L)'
;MSALTSSHLLSVFGFNENDIFVGGAEGTMLHYDGSQWTPMETGGRWTFKDIWGSAPDNVFAVVTDGRILHYDGKAWAPDEDMEKLPPMNGIFGLGSDEIYACSRLGKILRYNGTSWKYTQTGTDTDVTRLWG
;
A
#
# COMPACT_ATOMS: atom_id res chain seq x y z
N MET A 1 24.83 0.35 -3.74
CA MET A 1 23.78 0.08 -4.72
C MET A 1 23.45 1.35 -5.49
N SER A 2 23.40 1.25 -6.80
CA SER A 2 23.01 2.39 -7.62
C SER A 2 21.51 2.67 -7.47
N ALA A 3 21.15 3.94 -7.50
CA ALA A 3 19.74 4.30 -7.53
C ALA A 3 19.14 3.94 -8.89
N LEU A 4 17.97 3.31 -8.88
CA LEU A 4 17.22 2.98 -10.08
C LEU A 4 16.24 4.06 -10.48
N THR A 5 16.10 5.07 -9.66
CA THR A 5 15.15 6.15 -9.87
C THR A 5 15.65 7.41 -9.19
N SER A 6 15.24 8.56 -9.73
CA SER A 6 15.48 9.85 -9.07
C SER A 6 14.31 10.23 -8.16
N SER A 7 13.25 9.45 -8.13
CA SER A 7 12.09 9.73 -7.30
C SER A 7 12.39 9.46 -5.84
N HIS A 8 11.72 10.18 -4.95
CA HIS A 8 11.81 9.92 -3.53
C HIS A 8 11.18 8.57 -3.19
N LEU A 9 11.89 7.76 -2.41
CA LEU A 9 11.37 6.50 -1.91
C LEU A 9 10.80 6.73 -0.52
N LEU A 10 9.54 6.36 -0.31
CA LEU A 10 8.79 6.77 0.87
C LEU A 10 8.30 5.61 1.74
N SER A 11 8.20 4.41 1.19
CA SER A 11 7.65 3.28 1.93
C SER A 11 8.37 2.01 1.55
N VAL A 12 8.42 1.07 2.48
CA VAL A 12 9.09 -0.20 2.27
C VAL A 12 8.33 -1.30 3.00
N PHE A 13 8.24 -2.46 2.35
CA PHE A 13 7.68 -3.66 2.96
C PHE A 13 8.43 -4.88 2.47
N GLY A 14 8.90 -5.73 3.38
CA GLY A 14 9.63 -6.93 3.03
C GLY A 14 9.01 -8.17 3.62
N PHE A 15 8.90 -9.23 2.82
CA PHE A 15 8.50 -10.54 3.29
C PHE A 15 9.68 -11.28 3.92
N ASN A 16 10.85 -11.09 3.34
CA ASN A 16 12.11 -11.62 3.84
C ASN A 16 13.24 -10.84 3.15
N GLU A 17 14.48 -11.21 3.41
CA GLU A 17 15.64 -10.48 2.88
C GLU A 17 15.77 -10.57 1.36
N ASN A 18 15.04 -11.48 0.71
CA ASN A 18 15.08 -11.67 -0.74
C ASN A 18 13.80 -11.25 -1.44
N ASP A 19 12.88 -10.58 -0.75
CA ASP A 19 11.60 -10.22 -1.33
C ASP A 19 11.09 -8.93 -0.68
N ILE A 20 11.45 -7.79 -1.27
CA ILE A 20 11.22 -6.48 -0.69
C ILE A 20 10.56 -5.57 -1.73
N PHE A 21 9.53 -4.84 -1.30
CA PHE A 21 8.86 -3.83 -2.11
C PHE A 21 9.18 -2.44 -1.56
N VAL A 22 9.53 -1.51 -2.44
CA VAL A 22 9.79 -0.12 -2.07
C VAL A 22 8.98 0.78 -2.98
N GLY A 23 8.16 1.62 -2.38
CA GLY A 23 7.31 2.56 -3.10
C GLY A 23 7.74 3.99 -2.87
N GLY A 24 7.47 4.85 -3.84
CA GLY A 24 7.84 6.24 -3.78
C GLY A 24 6.91 7.13 -4.58
N ALA A 25 7.40 8.30 -4.96
CA ALA A 25 6.66 9.27 -5.75
C ALA A 25 6.63 8.89 -7.22
N GLU A 26 5.77 9.55 -8.00
CA GLU A 26 5.73 9.45 -9.46
C GLU A 26 5.41 8.04 -9.96
N GLY A 27 4.65 7.27 -9.19
CA GLY A 27 4.29 5.91 -9.55
C GLY A 27 5.41 4.91 -9.38
N THR A 28 6.45 5.28 -8.65
CA THR A 28 7.62 4.42 -8.47
C THR A 28 7.34 3.26 -7.55
N MET A 29 7.60 2.06 -8.02
CA MET A 29 7.58 0.85 -7.21
C MET A 29 8.73 -0.03 -7.65
N LEU A 30 9.59 -0.41 -6.71
CA LEU A 30 10.73 -1.26 -6.98
C LEU A 30 10.56 -2.57 -6.22
N HIS A 31 11.00 -3.64 -6.82
CA HIS A 31 10.96 -4.95 -6.19
C HIS A 31 12.36 -5.57 -6.19
N TYR A 32 12.78 -6.04 -5.04
CA TYR A 32 14.05 -6.77 -4.87
C TYR A 32 13.75 -8.27 -4.80
N ASP A 33 14.41 -9.04 -5.65
CA ASP A 33 14.15 -10.48 -5.77
C ASP A 33 15.25 -11.35 -5.13
N GLY A 34 16.14 -10.72 -4.39
CA GLY A 34 17.26 -11.42 -3.78
C GLY A 34 18.57 -11.23 -4.54
N SER A 35 18.51 -10.78 -5.78
CA SER A 35 19.71 -10.51 -6.56
C SER A 35 19.71 -9.14 -7.22
N GLN A 36 18.55 -8.61 -7.57
CA GLN A 36 18.49 -7.30 -8.21
C GLN A 36 17.18 -6.60 -7.92
N TRP A 37 17.21 -5.27 -8.07
CA TRP A 37 16.02 -4.42 -7.97
C TRP A 37 15.44 -4.21 -9.35
N THR A 38 14.12 -4.36 -9.48
CA THR A 38 13.44 -4.20 -10.76
C THR A 38 12.29 -3.21 -10.60
N PRO A 39 12.18 -2.19 -11.47
CA PRO A 39 11.02 -1.32 -11.47
C PRO A 39 9.77 -2.09 -11.89
N MET A 40 8.63 -1.76 -11.24
CA MET A 40 7.34 -2.35 -11.57
C MET A 40 6.42 -1.30 -12.16
N GLU A 41 5.59 -1.71 -13.10
CA GLU A 41 4.53 -0.87 -13.63
C GLU A 41 3.40 -0.80 -12.63
N THR A 42 2.92 0.39 -12.30
CA THR A 42 1.86 0.57 -11.32
C THR A 42 0.61 1.23 -11.89
N GLY A 43 0.64 1.64 -13.15
CA GLY A 43 -0.53 2.14 -13.84
C GLY A 43 -0.84 3.61 -13.68
N GLY A 44 -0.07 4.34 -12.91
CA GLY A 44 -0.30 5.77 -12.70
C GLY A 44 0.85 6.44 -12.00
N ARG A 45 0.71 7.74 -11.74
CA ARG A 45 1.77 8.56 -11.12
C ARG A 45 1.50 8.85 -9.66
N TRP A 46 0.85 7.96 -8.99
CA TRP A 46 0.55 8.12 -7.56
C TRP A 46 1.81 8.05 -6.71
N THR A 47 1.71 8.60 -5.51
CA THR A 47 2.76 8.50 -4.50
C THR A 47 2.35 7.43 -3.50
N PHE A 48 3.21 6.44 -3.33
CA PHE A 48 2.95 5.33 -2.40
C PHE A 48 3.27 5.76 -0.98
N LYS A 49 2.26 5.77 -0.13
CA LYS A 49 2.41 6.20 1.26
C LYS A 49 2.77 5.04 2.18
N ASP A 50 2.22 3.87 1.92
CA ASP A 50 2.48 2.70 2.75
C ASP A 50 2.14 1.44 1.98
N ILE A 51 2.78 0.34 2.34
CA ILE A 51 2.66 -0.94 1.66
C ILE A 51 2.50 -2.04 2.70
N TRP A 52 1.62 -3.00 2.44
CA TRP A 52 1.50 -4.19 3.26
C TRP A 52 1.07 -5.37 2.39
N GLY A 53 1.57 -6.57 2.70
CA GLY A 53 1.16 -7.76 1.98
C GLY A 53 1.06 -8.97 2.88
N SER A 54 0.13 -9.87 2.54
CA SER A 54 0.01 -11.16 3.22
C SER A 54 0.85 -12.24 2.56
N ALA A 55 1.17 -12.04 1.29
CA ALA A 55 1.98 -12.96 0.48
C ALA A 55 2.56 -12.18 -0.69
N PRO A 56 3.62 -12.70 -1.34
CA PRO A 56 4.21 -12.00 -2.50
C PRO A 56 3.27 -11.75 -3.66
N ASP A 57 2.17 -12.48 -3.75
CA ASP A 57 1.14 -12.29 -4.77
C ASP A 57 -0.12 -11.64 -4.19
N ASN A 58 -0.05 -11.05 -3.03
CA ASN A 58 -1.18 -10.37 -2.41
C ASN A 58 -0.67 -9.18 -1.59
N VAL A 59 -0.35 -8.09 -2.28
CA VAL A 59 0.24 -6.89 -1.69
C VAL A 59 -0.68 -5.72 -1.94
N PHE A 60 -0.86 -4.88 -0.91
CA PHE A 60 -1.70 -3.70 -0.98
C PHE A 60 -0.86 -2.45 -0.69
N ALA A 61 -1.22 -1.35 -1.33
CA ALA A 61 -0.56 -0.08 -1.09
C ALA A 61 -1.57 1.04 -1.08
N VAL A 62 -1.37 2.00 -0.18
CA VAL A 62 -2.19 3.22 -0.14
C VAL A 62 -1.41 4.35 -0.79
N VAL A 63 -2.11 5.14 -1.60
CA VAL A 63 -1.50 6.22 -2.36
C VAL A 63 -2.19 7.55 -2.06
N THR A 64 -1.55 8.63 -2.47
CA THR A 64 -1.94 9.98 -2.07
C THR A 64 -3.29 10.45 -2.60
N ASP A 65 -3.79 9.88 -3.68
CA ASP A 65 -5.08 10.31 -4.24
C ASP A 65 -6.28 9.61 -3.60
N GLY A 66 -6.06 8.83 -2.56
CA GLY A 66 -7.15 8.15 -1.86
C GLY A 66 -7.48 6.78 -2.41
N ARG A 67 -6.61 6.21 -3.21
CA ARG A 67 -6.81 4.87 -3.75
C ARG A 67 -6.04 3.84 -2.96
N ILE A 68 -6.51 2.61 -3.04
CA ILE A 68 -5.76 1.44 -2.59
C ILE A 68 -5.43 0.61 -3.82
N LEU A 69 -4.16 0.34 -4.02
CA LEU A 69 -3.71 -0.49 -5.13
C LEU A 69 -3.44 -1.90 -4.65
N HIS A 70 -3.65 -2.85 -5.52
CA HIS A 70 -3.43 -4.26 -5.22
C HIS A 70 -2.52 -4.90 -6.26
N TYR A 71 -1.55 -5.66 -5.79
CA TYR A 71 -0.67 -6.46 -6.63
C TYR A 71 -1.03 -7.93 -6.46
N ASP A 72 -1.36 -8.58 -7.56
CA ASP A 72 -1.84 -9.97 -7.57
C ASP A 72 -0.75 -10.97 -7.92
N GLY A 73 0.49 -10.54 -7.93
CA GLY A 73 1.62 -11.37 -8.35
C GLY A 73 2.02 -11.14 -9.79
N LYS A 74 1.20 -10.42 -10.55
CA LYS A 74 1.47 -10.14 -11.97
C LYS A 74 1.42 -8.65 -12.27
N ALA A 75 0.48 -7.93 -11.70
CA ALA A 75 0.30 -6.52 -12.01
C ALA A 75 -0.32 -5.77 -10.84
N TRP A 76 -0.01 -4.48 -10.76
CA TRP A 76 -0.65 -3.55 -9.84
C TRP A 76 -1.88 -2.95 -10.50
N ALA A 77 -2.97 -2.85 -9.75
CA ALA A 77 -4.19 -2.21 -10.23
C ALA A 77 -4.94 -1.60 -9.04
N PRO A 78 -5.72 -0.52 -9.26
CA PRO A 78 -6.59 -0.01 -8.20
C PRO A 78 -7.58 -1.09 -7.79
N ASP A 79 -7.86 -1.16 -6.48
CA ASP A 79 -8.90 -2.04 -5.98
C ASP A 79 -10.24 -1.39 -6.34
N GLU A 80 -10.99 -2.06 -7.20
CA GLU A 80 -12.02 -1.43 -8.02
C GLU A 80 -13.25 -0.92 -7.31
N ASP A 81 -13.60 -1.51 -6.20
CA ASP A 81 -14.88 -1.20 -5.59
C ASP A 81 -14.82 0.01 -4.68
N MET A 82 -13.74 0.77 -4.78
CA MET A 82 -13.54 1.89 -3.89
C MET A 82 -13.92 3.18 -4.57
N GLU A 83 -14.96 3.80 -4.07
CA GLU A 83 -15.22 5.17 -4.42
C GLU A 83 -14.08 6.04 -3.90
N LYS A 84 -14.05 7.28 -4.37
CA LYS A 84 -13.00 8.20 -3.97
C LYS A 84 -12.95 8.34 -2.45
N LEU A 85 -11.86 7.92 -1.87
CA LEU A 85 -11.64 7.99 -0.44
C LEU A 85 -10.84 9.21 -0.06
N PRO A 86 -10.90 9.66 1.20
CA PRO A 86 -9.92 10.61 1.68
C PRO A 86 -8.52 9.99 1.59
N PRO A 87 -7.47 10.82 1.47
CA PRO A 87 -6.12 10.26 1.40
C PRO A 87 -5.84 9.36 2.60
N MET A 88 -5.35 8.17 2.31
CA MET A 88 -4.97 7.21 3.33
C MET A 88 -3.49 7.37 3.66
N ASN A 89 -3.14 7.19 4.93
CA ASN A 89 -1.77 7.36 5.39
C ASN A 89 -1.08 6.07 5.75
N GLY A 90 -1.82 5.04 6.07
CA GLY A 90 -1.21 3.78 6.48
C GLY A 90 -2.07 2.58 6.17
N ILE A 91 -1.43 1.43 6.08
CA ILE A 91 -2.10 0.16 5.85
C ILE A 91 -1.38 -0.92 6.66
N PHE A 92 -2.14 -1.81 7.27
CA PHE A 92 -1.60 -2.90 8.05
C PHE A 92 -2.58 -4.06 8.06
N GLY A 93 -2.09 -5.29 8.03
CA GLY A 93 -2.93 -6.45 8.04
C GLY A 93 -2.55 -7.48 9.08
N LEU A 94 -3.52 -8.26 9.49
CA LEU A 94 -3.34 -9.41 10.37
C LEU A 94 -3.45 -10.72 9.58
N GLY A 95 -3.89 -10.64 8.35
CA GLY A 95 -4.03 -11.78 7.45
C GLY A 95 -4.66 -11.31 6.14
N SER A 96 -4.85 -12.23 5.21
CA SER A 96 -5.38 -11.88 3.89
C SER A 96 -6.83 -11.42 3.91
N ASP A 97 -7.55 -11.69 4.98
CA ASP A 97 -8.96 -11.32 5.13
C ASP A 97 -9.17 -10.34 6.28
N GLU A 98 -8.11 -9.77 6.81
CA GLU A 98 -8.21 -8.78 7.88
C GLU A 98 -7.13 -7.72 7.71
N ILE A 99 -7.44 -6.69 6.94
CA ILE A 99 -6.50 -5.62 6.59
C ILE A 99 -7.16 -4.29 6.95
N TYR A 100 -6.38 -3.36 7.46
CA TYR A 100 -6.85 -2.05 7.89
C TYR A 100 -6.07 -0.97 7.18
N ALA A 101 -6.77 0.08 6.75
CA ALA A 101 -6.14 1.28 6.22
C ALA A 101 -6.71 2.49 6.97
N CYS A 102 -5.86 3.46 7.25
CA CYS A 102 -6.26 4.63 8.03
C CYS A 102 -6.05 5.92 7.25
N SER A 103 -6.95 6.88 7.48
CA SER A 103 -6.91 8.19 6.84
C SER A 103 -6.55 9.28 7.84
N ARG A 104 -6.31 10.47 7.30
CA ARG A 104 -6.01 11.65 8.11
C ARG A 104 -7.20 12.13 8.95
N LEU A 105 -8.40 11.74 8.59
CA LEU A 105 -9.60 12.22 9.28
C LEU A 105 -10.11 11.25 10.34
N GLY A 106 -9.27 10.35 10.81
CA GLY A 106 -9.63 9.39 11.82
C GLY A 106 -10.52 8.26 11.32
N LYS A 107 -10.61 8.08 10.02
CA LYS A 107 -11.39 7.00 9.42
C LYS A 107 -10.53 5.78 9.20
N ILE A 108 -11.10 4.62 9.48
CA ILE A 108 -10.44 3.35 9.25
C ILE A 108 -11.29 2.52 8.30
N LEU A 109 -10.65 1.99 7.27
CA LEU A 109 -11.23 1.00 6.39
C LEU A 109 -10.77 -0.38 6.80
N ARG A 110 -11.68 -1.34 6.75
CA ARG A 110 -11.36 -2.73 7.02
C ARG A 110 -11.71 -3.56 5.79
N TYR A 111 -10.76 -4.40 5.39
CA TYR A 111 -10.96 -5.37 4.32
C TYR A 111 -11.21 -6.74 4.93
N ASN A 112 -12.28 -7.39 4.51
CA ASN A 112 -12.68 -8.69 5.07
C ASN A 112 -12.35 -9.87 4.15
N GLY A 113 -11.49 -9.65 3.17
CA GLY A 113 -11.17 -10.65 2.16
C GLY A 113 -11.96 -10.49 0.87
N THR A 114 -13.00 -9.66 0.88
CA THR A 114 -13.88 -9.46 -0.27
C THR A 114 -14.08 -7.99 -0.58
N SER A 115 -14.30 -7.18 0.44
CA SER A 115 -14.60 -5.76 0.24
C SER A 115 -14.06 -4.92 1.38
N TRP A 116 -13.93 -3.62 1.10
CA TRP A 116 -13.50 -2.62 2.08
C TRP A 116 -14.72 -1.91 2.64
N LYS A 117 -14.73 -1.70 3.94
CA LYS A 117 -15.81 -0.97 4.63
C LYS A 117 -15.22 -0.05 5.68
N TYR A 118 -15.86 1.10 5.88
CA TYR A 118 -15.48 2.01 6.94
C TYR A 118 -15.82 1.43 8.31
N THR A 119 -14.90 1.66 9.25
CA THR A 119 -15.08 1.34 10.65
C THR A 119 -14.99 2.65 11.44
N GLN A 120 -15.93 2.88 12.35
CA GLN A 120 -15.90 4.07 13.18
C GLN A 120 -14.85 3.93 14.26
N THR A 121 -14.01 4.95 14.42
CA THR A 121 -12.96 4.95 15.42
C THR A 121 -13.40 5.67 16.70
N GLY A 122 -14.44 6.49 16.61
CA GLY A 122 -14.85 7.32 17.75
C GLY A 122 -13.97 8.53 17.97
N THR A 123 -13.13 8.88 16.99
CA THR A 123 -12.26 10.04 17.09
C THR A 123 -12.23 10.80 15.79
N ASP A 124 -12.03 12.12 15.88
CA ASP A 124 -11.85 12.99 14.73
C ASP A 124 -10.38 13.38 14.53
N THR A 125 -9.49 12.84 15.31
CA THR A 125 -8.06 13.16 15.17
C THR A 125 -7.45 12.38 14.03
N ASP A 126 -6.35 12.91 13.49
CA ASP A 126 -5.61 12.22 12.45
C ASP A 126 -5.11 10.86 12.94
N VAL A 127 -5.29 9.86 12.11
CA VAL A 127 -4.71 8.54 12.32
C VAL A 127 -3.67 8.37 11.21
N THR A 128 -2.40 8.48 11.58
CA THR A 128 -1.32 8.48 10.58
C THR A 128 -0.63 7.14 10.44
N ARG A 129 -0.85 6.23 11.38
CA ARG A 129 -0.21 4.92 11.32
C ARG A 129 -1.00 3.90 12.15
N LEU A 130 -1.07 2.69 11.64
CA LEU A 130 -1.68 1.56 12.34
C LEU A 130 -0.59 0.60 12.81
N TRP A 131 -0.83 0.02 13.98
CA TRP A 131 0.04 -0.99 14.55
C TRP A 131 -0.72 -2.27 14.80
N GLY A 132 -0.11 -3.39 14.46
CA GLY A 132 -0.68 -4.69 14.74
C GLY A 132 -0.44 -5.18 16.14
#